data_3027aa8b4854813f22a839b65d9e73b1
#
_entry.id   3027aa8b4854813f22a839b65d9e73b1
#
_cell.length_a   1.000
_cell.length_b   1.000
_cell.length_c   1.000
_cell.angle_alpha   90.00
_cell.angle_beta   90.00
_cell.angle_gamma   90.00
#
_symmetry.space_group_name_H-M   'P 1'
#
loop_
_entity.id
_entity.type
_entity.pdbx_description
1 polymer ?
#
loop_
_entity_poly.entity_id
_entity_poly.type
_entity_poly.pdbx_seq_one_letter_code
_entity_poly.pdbx_strand_id
1 'polypeptide(L)' 'MTLDELTYRVDGMSCDHCRVAVTGEVSQVAGVQSVDVDLETKLVRVEGAGVDAAAVVAAIDEAGYDAVQA' A
#
# COMPACT_ATOMS: atom_id res chain seq x y z
N MET A 1 21.40 6.68 4.01
CA MET A 1 20.18 6.71 3.21
C MET A 1 18.98 6.42 4.08
N THR A 2 17.95 7.24 3.96
CA THR A 2 16.75 7.09 4.75
C THR A 2 15.64 6.54 3.88
N LEU A 3 15.04 5.43 4.31
CA LEU A 3 13.85 4.90 3.63
C LEU A 3 12.61 5.56 4.21
N ASP A 4 11.69 5.91 3.34
CA ASP A 4 10.39 6.38 3.76
C ASP A 4 9.50 5.18 4.09
N GLU A 5 8.77 5.27 5.17
CA GLU A 5 7.80 4.26 5.54
C GLU A 5 6.43 4.89 5.63
N LEU A 6 5.49 4.34 4.87
CA LEU A 6 4.11 4.82 4.83
C LEU A 6 3.20 3.67 5.23
N THR A 7 2.25 3.94 6.12
CA THR A 7 1.30 2.92 6.57
C THR A 7 -0.11 3.43 6.31
N TYR A 8 -0.91 2.57 5.67
CA TYR A 8 -2.30 2.87 5.37
C TYR A 8 -3.19 1.77 5.90
N ARG A 9 -4.39 2.12 6.28
CA ARG A 9 -5.41 1.18 6.66
C ARG A 9 -6.37 1.00 5.50
N VAL A 10 -6.60 -0.25 5.09
CA VAL A 10 -7.48 -0.58 3.97
C VAL A 10 -8.50 -1.60 4.48
N ASP A 11 -9.62 -1.10 4.98
CA ASP A 11 -10.63 -1.94 5.64
C ASP A 11 -11.30 -2.94 4.71
N GLY A 12 -11.31 -2.65 3.41
CA GLY A 12 -11.93 -3.52 2.42
C GLY A 12 -11.16 -4.80 2.10
N MET A 13 -9.92 -4.92 2.57
CA MET A 13 -9.12 -6.12 2.34
C MET A 13 -9.56 -7.24 3.27
N SER A 14 -10.02 -8.35 2.71
CA SER A 14 -10.48 -9.47 3.52
C SER A 14 -10.00 -10.83 3.01
N CYS A 15 -9.26 -10.87 1.91
CA CYS A 15 -8.79 -12.14 1.33
C CYS A 15 -7.47 -11.95 0.60
N ASP A 16 -6.84 -13.08 0.23
CA ASP A 16 -5.55 -13.05 -0.48
C ASP A 16 -5.61 -12.32 -1.81
N HIS A 17 -6.72 -12.40 -2.53
CA HIS A 17 -6.88 -11.69 -3.79
C HIS A 17 -6.78 -10.18 -3.59
N CYS A 18 -7.36 -9.67 -2.51
CA CYS A 18 -7.27 -8.26 -2.17
C CYS A 18 -5.81 -7.87 -1.89
N ARG A 19 -5.11 -8.70 -1.12
CA ARG A 19 -3.71 -8.48 -0.80
C ARG A 19 -2.85 -8.42 -2.07
N VAL A 20 -3.05 -9.37 -2.96
CA VAL A 20 -2.28 -9.45 -4.22
C VAL A 20 -2.57 -8.23 -5.09
N ALA A 21 -3.83 -7.82 -5.20
CA ALA A 21 -4.21 -6.67 -6.01
C ALA A 21 -3.57 -5.39 -5.48
N VAL A 22 -3.66 -5.16 -4.18
CA VAL A 22 -3.07 -3.96 -3.56
C VAL A 22 -1.55 -3.98 -3.69
N THR A 23 -0.93 -5.12 -3.39
CA THR A 23 0.53 -5.26 -3.51
C THR A 23 0.99 -4.98 -4.94
N GLY A 24 0.29 -5.55 -5.92
CA GLY A 24 0.64 -5.37 -7.32
C GLY A 24 0.57 -3.92 -7.78
N GLU A 25 -0.49 -3.22 -7.41
CA GLU A 25 -0.66 -1.82 -7.79
C GLU A 25 0.33 -0.91 -7.06
N VAL A 26 0.50 -1.10 -5.76
CA VAL A 26 1.38 -0.26 -4.96
C VAL A 26 2.84 -0.46 -5.35
N SER A 27 3.23 -1.67 -5.69
CA SER A 27 4.62 -1.94 -6.08
C SER A 27 5.02 -1.25 -7.38
N GLN A 28 4.07 -0.79 -8.18
CA GLN A 28 4.33 -0.04 -9.39
C GLN A 28 4.60 1.45 -9.13
N VAL A 29 4.35 1.92 -7.93
CA VAL A 29 4.60 3.32 -7.57
C VAL A 29 6.10 3.60 -7.55
N ALA A 30 6.50 4.72 -8.16
CA ALA A 30 7.91 5.09 -8.22
C ALA A 30 8.50 5.23 -6.81
N GLY A 31 9.67 4.67 -6.60
CA GLY A 31 10.37 4.74 -5.33
C GLY A 31 10.03 3.63 -4.34
N VAL A 32 8.97 2.88 -4.58
CA VAL A 32 8.59 1.77 -3.70
C VAL A 32 9.57 0.63 -3.83
N GLN A 33 10.14 0.19 -2.71
CA GLN A 33 11.06 -0.93 -2.65
C GLN A 33 10.42 -2.18 -2.07
N SER A 34 9.50 -2.03 -1.12
CA SER A 34 8.79 -3.17 -0.57
C SER A 34 7.38 -2.77 -0.13
N VAL A 35 6.49 -3.73 -0.19
CA VAL A 35 5.10 -3.57 0.24
C VAL A 35 4.76 -4.76 1.13
N ASP A 36 4.26 -4.48 2.33
CA ASP A 36 3.82 -5.50 3.27
C ASP A 36 2.34 -5.27 3.58
N VAL A 37 1.53 -6.29 3.35
CA VAL A 37 0.09 -6.23 3.57
C VAL A 37 -0.28 -7.22 4.66
N ASP A 38 -0.93 -6.72 5.71
CA ASP A 38 -1.43 -7.53 6.81
C ASP A 38 -2.95 -7.57 6.76
N LEU A 39 -3.51 -8.74 6.49
CA LEU A 39 -4.95 -8.90 6.38
C LEU A 39 -5.66 -8.90 7.74
N GLU A 40 -4.94 -9.25 8.80
CA GLU A 40 -5.52 -9.25 10.15
C GLU A 40 -5.77 -7.82 10.64
N THR A 41 -4.78 -6.96 10.49
CA THR A 41 -4.88 -5.57 10.96
C THR A 41 -5.41 -4.62 9.89
N LYS A 42 -5.53 -5.11 8.65
CA LYS A 42 -5.93 -4.31 7.50
C LYS A 42 -4.95 -3.20 7.17
N LEU A 43 -3.68 -3.40 7.49
CA LEU A 43 -2.64 -2.40 7.27
C LEU A 43 -1.80 -2.73 6.04
N VAL A 44 -1.46 -1.70 5.30
CA VAL A 44 -0.53 -1.78 4.17
C VAL A 44 0.67 -0.91 4.53
N ARG A 45 1.83 -1.54 4.63
CA ARG A 45 3.08 -0.84 4.90
C ARG A 45 3.90 -0.77 3.62
N VAL A 46 4.30 0.43 3.26
CA VAL A 46 5.07 0.70 2.05
C VAL A 46 6.42 1.28 2.46
N GLU A 47 7.50 0.71 1.96
CA GLU A 47 8.84 1.23 2.21
C GLU A 47 9.50 1.55 0.88
N GLY A 48 10.26 2.63 0.87
CA GLY A 48 10.99 3.03 -0.31
C GLY A 48 11.67 4.36 -0.13
N ALA A 49 12.23 4.89 -1.21
CA ALA A 49 12.92 6.18 -1.21
C ALA A 49 12.19 7.14 -2.15
N GLY A 50 11.80 8.30 -1.62
CA GLY A 50 11.10 9.31 -2.40
C GLY A 50 9.69 8.88 -2.81
N VAL A 51 9.03 8.10 -1.98
CA VAL A 51 7.68 7.60 -2.27
C VAL A 51 6.67 8.72 -2.05
N ASP A 52 5.82 8.95 -3.05
CA ASP A 52 4.74 9.94 -2.97
C ASP A 52 3.52 9.29 -2.33
N ALA A 53 3.11 9.80 -1.16
CA ALA A 53 1.95 9.27 -0.46
C ALA A 53 0.68 9.31 -1.31
N ALA A 54 0.49 10.39 -2.08
CA ALA A 54 -0.69 10.51 -2.95
C ALA A 54 -0.69 9.43 -4.04
N ALA A 55 0.49 9.07 -4.55
CA ALA A 55 0.61 8.01 -5.55
C ALA A 55 0.27 6.64 -4.95
N VAL A 56 0.65 6.41 -3.69
CA VAL A 56 0.31 5.15 -3.00
C VAL A 56 -1.21 5.06 -2.79
N VAL A 57 -1.83 6.14 -2.35
CA VAL A 57 -3.29 6.17 -2.18
C VAL A 57 -3.99 5.93 -3.52
N ALA A 58 -3.51 6.56 -4.58
CA ALA A 58 -4.08 6.37 -5.92
C ALA A 58 -3.93 4.92 -6.39
N ALA A 59 -2.79 4.28 -6.09
CA ALA A 59 -2.58 2.88 -6.45
C ALA A 59 -3.55 1.95 -5.72
N ILE A 60 -3.78 2.20 -4.43
CA ILE A 60 -4.74 1.41 -3.66
C ILE A 60 -6.16 1.61 -4.21
N ASP A 61 -6.50 2.84 -4.60
CA ASP A 61 -7.79 3.15 -5.21
C ASP A 61 -7.95 2.44 -6.55
N GLU A 62 -6.89 2.37 -7.35
CA GLU A 62 -6.89 1.64 -8.63
C GLU A 62 -7.12 0.14 -8.42
N ALA A 63 -6.67 -0.39 -7.29
CA ALA A 63 -6.93 -1.79 -6.94
C ALA A 63 -8.39 -2.02 -6.50
N GLY A 64 -9.18 -0.95 -6.34
CA GLY A 64 -10.57 -1.03 -5.95
C GLY A 64 -10.82 -0.91 -4.45
N TYR A 65 -9.87 -0.33 -3.71
CA TYR A 65 -9.97 -0.20 -2.25
C TYR A 65 -9.74 1.24 -1.82
N ASP A 66 -10.21 1.57 -0.63
CA ASP A 66 -10.00 2.88 -0.03
C ASP A 66 -8.89 2.80 1.01
N ALA A 67 -7.92 3.69 0.91
CA ALA A 67 -6.82 3.79 1.85
C ALA A 67 -7.05 4.96 2.81
N VAL A 68 -6.86 4.68 4.09
CA VAL A 68 -6.92 5.70 5.13
C VAL A 68 -5.55 5.73 5.82
N GLN A 69 -5.00 6.90 6.00
CA GLN A 69 -3.72 7.03 6.67
C GLN A 69 -3.81 6.53 8.10
N ALA A 70 -2.92 5.61 8.45
CA ALA A 70 -2.89 5.02 9.78
C ALA A 70 -1.96 5.78 10.72
#